data_0ed88fd357087e083f25acbdcc88d37b
#
_entry.id   0ed88fd357087e083f25acbdcc88d37b
#
_cell.length_a   1.000
_cell.length_b   1.000
_cell.length_c   1.000
_cell.angle_alpha   90.00
_cell.angle_beta   90.00
_cell.angle_gamma   90.00
#
_symmetry.space_group_name_H-M   'P 1'
#
loop_
_entity.id
_entity.type
_entity.pdbx_description
1 polymer ?
#
loop_
_entity_poly.entity_id
_entity_poly.type
_entity_poly.pdbx_seq_one_letter_code
_entity_poly.pdbx_strand_id
1 'polypeptide(L)'
;MDKTKNIILGLIIIIGSLGILFFNPKTEKIDGNIRIGVSDDTSGFIIDYMINKDYFTDVEIENLIEPYSINDCXASTMQWALSSEQIDMAIICKEAAKKFVEYDENFEIVDTVVQNSDVFLVKNENIKKVGVTQNRNYQINLVKEYYESAKEVPFISGGLAYALESDKVDAIVIDSIKVLSLNGKKFSTAINKDYDTYVMVVNKSFKQNKLYTQFIKLYNQSVKELNDENLFKKELEKYADTEISKEVWGEFKKWNLKFLQIQK
;
A
#
# COMPACT_ATOMS: atom_id res chain seq x y z
N MET A 1 -29.23 19.53 -55.85
CA MET A 1 -28.57 18.70 -54.82
C MET A 1 -28.84 17.24 -55.18
N ASP A 2 -27.80 16.48 -55.33
CA ASP A 2 -27.88 15.15 -55.99
C ASP A 2 -28.51 14.13 -55.07
N LYS A 3 -29.61 13.52 -55.49
CA LYS A 3 -30.35 12.49 -54.73
C LYS A 3 -29.44 11.34 -54.32
N THR A 4 -28.45 11.01 -55.13
CA THR A 4 -27.48 9.95 -54.88
C THR A 4 -26.62 10.25 -53.68
N LYS A 5 -26.17 11.52 -53.52
CA LYS A 5 -25.36 11.94 -52.37
C LYS A 5 -26.13 11.84 -51.07
N ASN A 6 -27.42 12.18 -51.07
CA ASN A 6 -28.24 12.11 -49.85
C ASN A 6 -28.50 10.65 -49.43
N ILE A 7 -28.65 9.73 -50.40
CA ILE A 7 -28.80 8.30 -50.13
C ILE A 7 -27.51 7.74 -49.53
N ILE A 8 -26.37 8.08 -50.09
CA ILE A 8 -25.05 7.62 -49.56
C ILE A 8 -24.81 8.14 -48.13
N LEU A 9 -25.12 9.41 -47.87
CA LEU A 9 -25.00 10.01 -46.56
C LEU A 9 -25.91 9.31 -45.55
N GLY A 10 -27.16 9.00 -45.92
CA GLY A 10 -28.11 8.28 -45.10
C GLY A 10 -27.59 6.86 -44.73
N LEU A 11 -27.02 6.15 -45.72
CA LEU A 11 -26.44 4.83 -45.51
C LEU A 11 -25.25 4.88 -44.56
N ILE A 12 -24.37 5.85 -44.64
CA ILE A 12 -23.22 6.02 -43.78
C ILE A 12 -23.68 6.26 -42.32
N ILE A 13 -24.71 7.07 -42.10
CA ILE A 13 -25.28 7.34 -40.80
C ILE A 13 -25.89 6.08 -40.19
N ILE A 14 -26.61 5.30 -40.99
CA ILE A 14 -27.24 4.03 -40.51
C ILE A 14 -26.15 3.01 -40.15
N ILE A 15 -25.13 2.85 -40.99
CA ILE A 15 -24.03 1.91 -40.72
C ILE A 15 -23.24 2.37 -39.47
N GLY A 16 -22.99 3.67 -39.34
CA GLY A 16 -22.31 4.24 -38.17
C GLY A 16 -23.11 4.02 -36.88
N SER A 17 -24.41 4.27 -36.90
CA SER A 17 -25.25 4.06 -35.71
C SER A 17 -25.41 2.58 -35.34
N LEU A 18 -25.51 1.70 -36.34
CA LEU A 18 -25.52 0.25 -36.12
C LEU A 18 -24.18 -0.22 -35.56
N GLY A 19 -23.05 0.33 -36.05
CA GLY A 19 -21.71 0.03 -35.52
C GLY A 19 -21.61 0.37 -34.04
N ILE A 20 -22.13 1.51 -33.61
CA ILE A 20 -22.12 1.91 -32.18
C ILE A 20 -22.94 0.93 -31.33
N LEU A 21 -24.07 0.46 -31.85
CA LEU A 21 -24.91 -0.51 -31.13
C LEU A 21 -24.27 -1.91 -31.00
N PHE A 22 -23.46 -2.31 -31.99
CA PHE A 22 -22.81 -3.62 -31.98
C PHE A 22 -21.42 -3.58 -31.28
N PHE A 23 -20.79 -2.41 -31.20
CA PHE A 23 -19.49 -2.24 -30.56
C PHE A 23 -19.57 -1.59 -29.16
N ASN A 24 -20.74 -1.58 -28.56
CA ASN A 24 -20.81 -1.23 -27.14
C ASN A 24 -20.26 -2.46 -26.36
N PRO A 25 -19.03 -2.43 -25.88
CA PRO A 25 -18.55 -3.54 -25.08
C PRO A 25 -19.46 -3.63 -23.85
N LYS A 26 -20.24 -4.68 -23.76
CA LYS A 26 -20.92 -5.02 -22.51
C LYS A 26 -19.80 -5.12 -21.48
N THR A 27 -19.68 -4.16 -20.61
CA THR A 27 -18.91 -4.31 -19.39
C THR A 27 -19.52 -5.52 -18.68
N GLU A 28 -18.84 -6.65 -18.76
CA GLU A 28 -19.22 -7.81 -17.96
C GLU A 28 -19.23 -7.35 -16.50
N LYS A 29 -20.38 -7.35 -15.89
CA LYS A 29 -20.48 -7.18 -14.44
C LYS A 29 -19.69 -8.35 -13.83
N ILE A 30 -18.61 -8.01 -13.18
CA ILE A 30 -17.84 -8.98 -12.40
C ILE A 30 -18.53 -9.05 -11.04
N ASP A 31 -19.26 -10.11 -10.80
CA ASP A 31 -19.93 -10.33 -9.51
C ASP A 31 -18.91 -10.86 -8.49
N GLY A 32 -18.97 -10.33 -7.28
CA GLY A 32 -18.15 -10.75 -6.15
C GLY A 32 -17.34 -9.60 -5.55
N ASN A 33 -16.81 -9.86 -4.37
CA ASN A 33 -15.98 -8.92 -3.63
C ASN A 33 -14.56 -9.45 -3.49
N ILE A 34 -13.61 -8.53 -3.41
CA ILE A 34 -12.21 -8.81 -3.09
C ILE A 34 -12.02 -8.52 -1.60
N ARG A 35 -11.79 -9.54 -0.81
CA ARG A 35 -11.55 -9.40 0.62
C ARG A 35 -10.04 -9.22 0.83
N ILE A 36 -9.63 -8.01 1.19
CA ILE A 36 -8.21 -7.67 1.34
C ILE A 36 -7.89 -7.22 2.75
N GLY A 37 -6.88 -7.82 3.35
CA GLY A 37 -6.34 -7.39 4.64
C GLY A 37 -5.54 -6.10 4.48
N VAL A 38 -5.89 -5.08 5.26
CA VAL A 38 -5.24 -3.76 5.22
C VAL A 38 -4.85 -3.33 6.63
N SER A 39 -3.71 -2.67 6.74
CA SER A 39 -3.22 -2.07 7.98
C SER A 39 -3.37 -0.55 7.93
N ASP A 40 -3.26 0.09 9.08
CA ASP A 40 -3.33 1.54 9.25
C ASP A 40 -1.95 2.23 9.08
N ASP A 41 -1.00 1.52 8.46
CA ASP A 41 0.35 2.01 8.17
C ASP A 41 0.55 2.23 6.66
N THR A 42 1.78 2.41 6.21
CA THR A 42 2.10 2.61 4.79
C THR A 42 1.53 1.50 3.89
N SER A 43 1.37 0.27 4.41
CA SER A 43 0.85 -0.84 3.59
C SER A 43 -0.61 -0.67 3.16
N GLY A 44 -1.41 0.05 3.95
CA GLY A 44 -2.83 0.26 3.66
C GLY A 44 -3.11 1.45 2.74
N PHE A 45 -2.16 2.35 2.54
CA PHE A 45 -2.39 3.64 1.90
C PHE A 45 -2.96 3.52 0.47
N ILE A 46 -2.40 2.67 -0.37
CA ILE A 46 -2.87 2.52 -1.76
C ILE A 46 -4.30 1.95 -1.78
N ILE A 47 -4.59 1.00 -0.90
CA ILE A 47 -5.94 0.39 -0.82
C ILE A 47 -6.96 1.42 -0.33
N ASP A 48 -6.61 2.21 0.68
CA ASP A 48 -7.46 3.30 1.16
C ASP A 48 -7.76 4.30 0.02
N TYR A 49 -6.73 4.69 -0.72
CA TYR A 49 -6.87 5.56 -1.89
C TYR A 49 -7.83 4.95 -2.92
N MET A 50 -7.66 3.66 -3.25
CA MET A 50 -8.54 2.96 -4.20
C MET A 50 -10.00 2.96 -3.76
N ILE A 51 -10.25 2.73 -2.48
CA ILE A 51 -11.60 2.68 -1.90
C ILE A 51 -12.24 4.08 -1.89
N ASN A 52 -11.50 5.10 -1.49
CA ASN A 52 -12.01 6.46 -1.30
C ASN A 52 -12.11 7.26 -2.61
N LYS A 53 -11.56 6.76 -3.68
CA LYS A 53 -11.58 7.46 -4.95
C LYS A 53 -12.85 7.15 -5.74
N ASP A 54 -13.63 8.18 -6.01
CA ASP A 54 -14.83 8.14 -6.87
C ASP A 54 -14.42 8.03 -8.36
N TYR A 55 -13.62 7.03 -8.67
CA TYR A 55 -12.91 6.89 -9.95
C TYR A 55 -13.67 6.10 -10.97
N PHE A 56 -14.54 5.26 -10.51
CA PHE A 56 -15.05 4.21 -11.35
C PHE A 56 -16.56 4.31 -11.38
N THR A 57 -17.03 5.32 -12.11
CA THR A 57 -18.45 5.45 -12.42
C THR A 57 -19.03 4.20 -13.08
N ASP A 58 -18.17 3.38 -13.69
CA ASP A 58 -18.59 2.14 -14.37
C ASP A 58 -18.32 0.86 -13.56
N VAL A 59 -17.59 0.97 -12.45
CA VAL A 59 -17.33 -0.17 -11.53
C VAL A 59 -17.45 0.35 -10.11
N GLU A 60 -18.44 -0.12 -9.39
CA GLU A 60 -18.65 0.25 -7.98
C GLU A 60 -17.53 -0.36 -7.12
N ILE A 61 -16.43 0.36 -6.95
CA ILE A 61 -15.27 -0.11 -6.15
C ILE A 61 -15.67 -0.33 -4.70
N GLU A 62 -16.56 0.49 -4.17
CA GLU A 62 -17.10 0.33 -2.83
C GLU A 62 -17.66 -1.08 -2.60
N ASN A 63 -18.20 -1.68 -3.64
CA ASN A 63 -18.74 -3.04 -3.59
C ASN A 63 -17.74 -4.10 -4.05
N LEU A 64 -16.62 -3.68 -4.69
CA LEU A 64 -15.62 -4.59 -5.21
C LEU A 64 -14.55 -4.95 -4.19
N ILE A 65 -14.14 -3.98 -3.36
CA ILE A 65 -13.09 -4.18 -2.36
C ILE A 65 -13.71 -4.15 -0.96
N GLU A 66 -13.58 -5.27 -0.25
CA GLU A 66 -13.99 -5.41 1.14
C GLU A 66 -12.73 -5.38 2.02
N PRO A 67 -12.40 -4.21 2.64
CA PRO A 67 -11.19 -4.12 3.46
C PRO A 67 -11.41 -4.80 4.81
N TYR A 68 -10.47 -5.62 5.18
CA TYR A 68 -10.39 -6.24 6.51
C TYR A 68 -9.34 -5.47 7.31
N SER A 69 -9.81 -4.54 8.13
CA SER A 69 -8.93 -3.66 8.93
C SER A 69 -8.20 -4.42 10.01
N ILE A 70 -6.91 -4.28 10.06
CA ILE A 70 -6.06 -4.87 11.09
C ILE A 70 -5.21 -3.76 11.72
N ASN A 71 -5.50 -3.48 12.96
CA ASN A 71 -4.70 -2.55 13.75
C ASN A 71 -3.40 -3.25 14.14
N ASP A 72 -2.30 -2.70 13.73
CA ASP A 72 -0.97 -3.29 13.78
C ASP A 72 -0.78 -4.44 12.78
N CYS A 73 0.34 -4.44 12.14
CA CYS A 73 0.78 -5.53 11.28
C CYS A 73 0.99 -6.83 12.09
N UNK A 74 0.07 -7.23 12.77
CA UNK A 74 0.11 -8.05 13.20
C UNK A 74 0.13 -8.90 12.48
N ALA A 75 1.09 -9.17 11.95
CA ALA A 75 1.37 -10.24 11.03
C ALA A 75 0.63 -11.53 11.40
N SER A 76 0.55 -11.81 12.70
CA SER A 76 -0.19 -12.97 13.19
C SER A 76 -1.69 -12.91 12.91
N THR A 77 -2.30 -11.74 13.11
CA THR A 77 -3.74 -11.54 12.84
C THR A 77 -4.03 -11.65 11.33
N MET A 78 -3.17 -11.03 10.52
CA MET A 78 -3.29 -11.09 9.06
C MET A 78 -3.11 -12.53 8.55
N GLN A 79 -2.12 -13.25 9.05
CA GLN A 79 -1.88 -14.65 8.72
C GLN A 79 -3.08 -15.53 9.10
N TRP A 80 -3.65 -15.30 10.30
CA TRP A 80 -4.84 -16.02 10.72
C TRP A 80 -6.04 -15.75 9.78
N ALA A 81 -6.26 -14.49 9.41
CA ALA A 81 -7.37 -14.12 8.52
C ALA A 81 -7.20 -14.75 7.13
N LEU A 82 -5.97 -14.82 6.61
CA LEU A 82 -5.66 -15.52 5.37
C LEU A 82 -5.92 -17.02 5.51
N SER A 83 -5.32 -17.68 6.51
CA SER A 83 -5.46 -19.14 6.69
C SER A 83 -6.89 -19.58 6.99
N SER A 84 -7.70 -18.74 7.62
CA SER A 84 -9.13 -19.02 7.87
C SER A 84 -10.05 -18.65 6.71
N GLU A 85 -9.49 -18.28 5.58
CA GLU A 85 -10.21 -17.90 4.36
C GLU A 85 -11.16 -16.69 4.54
N GLN A 86 -10.88 -15.82 5.54
CA GLN A 86 -11.64 -14.59 5.74
C GLN A 86 -11.25 -13.52 4.73
N ILE A 87 -10.02 -13.57 4.24
CA ILE A 87 -9.51 -12.65 3.22
C ILE A 87 -8.81 -13.44 2.09
N ASP A 88 -8.82 -12.88 0.91
CA ASP A 88 -8.27 -13.49 -0.30
C ASP A 88 -6.83 -13.06 -0.54
N MET A 89 -6.46 -11.89 -0.03
CA MET A 89 -5.15 -11.29 -0.22
C MET A 89 -4.84 -10.29 0.90
N ALA A 90 -3.57 -9.95 1.04
CA ALA A 90 -3.12 -8.98 2.05
C ALA A 90 -1.80 -8.34 1.64
N ILE A 91 -1.58 -7.12 2.12
CA ILE A 91 -0.28 -6.45 2.04
C ILE A 91 0.34 -6.54 3.44
N ILE A 92 1.42 -7.30 3.57
CA ILE A 92 2.07 -7.56 4.86
C ILE A 92 3.59 -7.41 4.74
N CYS A 93 4.27 -7.25 5.87
CA CYS A 93 5.72 -7.11 5.88
C CYS A 93 6.38 -8.35 5.27
N LYS A 94 7.45 -8.12 4.51
CA LYS A 94 8.13 -9.16 3.71
C LYS A 94 8.57 -10.38 4.54
N GLU A 95 9.06 -10.15 5.76
CA GLU A 95 9.51 -11.25 6.63
C GLU A 95 8.36 -12.14 7.09
N ALA A 96 7.22 -11.51 7.46
CA ALA A 96 6.01 -12.24 7.83
C ALA A 96 5.44 -13.03 6.64
N ALA A 97 5.42 -12.39 5.46
CA ALA A 97 4.96 -13.04 4.22
C ALA A 97 5.76 -14.30 3.90
N LYS A 98 7.09 -14.21 3.97
CA LYS A 98 7.97 -15.37 3.70
C LYS A 98 7.64 -16.54 4.63
N LYS A 99 7.57 -16.28 5.93
CA LYS A 99 7.24 -17.33 6.93
C LYS A 99 5.85 -17.92 6.67
N PHE A 100 4.89 -17.06 6.30
CA PHE A 100 3.50 -17.47 6.07
C PHE A 100 3.41 -18.41 4.86
N VAL A 101 3.98 -18.05 3.72
CA VAL A 101 3.89 -18.89 2.51
C VAL A 101 4.72 -20.18 2.60
N GLU A 102 5.73 -20.22 3.49
CA GLU A 102 6.43 -21.46 3.82
C GLU A 102 5.55 -22.41 4.63
N TYR A 103 4.63 -21.87 5.43
CA TYR A 103 3.72 -22.62 6.30
C TYR A 103 2.42 -23.01 5.56
N ASP A 104 1.89 -22.14 4.69
CA ASP A 104 0.62 -22.38 3.99
C ASP A 104 0.83 -22.29 2.47
N GLU A 105 0.91 -23.46 1.84
CA GLU A 105 1.17 -23.62 0.40
C GLU A 105 0.02 -23.11 -0.49
N ASN A 106 -1.14 -22.80 0.07
CA ASN A 106 -2.28 -22.23 -0.68
C ASN A 106 -2.04 -20.77 -1.06
N PHE A 107 -1.02 -20.14 -0.50
CA PHE A 107 -0.72 -18.72 -0.71
C PHE A 107 0.63 -18.55 -1.40
N GLU A 108 0.79 -17.39 -2.03
CA GLU A 108 2.07 -17.00 -2.63
C GLU A 108 2.30 -15.49 -2.48
N ILE A 109 3.57 -15.10 -2.49
CA ILE A 109 3.96 -13.69 -2.60
C ILE A 109 3.91 -13.31 -4.07
N VAL A 110 3.14 -12.28 -4.39
CA VAL A 110 2.98 -11.79 -5.77
C VAL A 110 4.16 -10.90 -6.16
N ASP A 111 4.38 -9.83 -5.38
CA ASP A 111 5.42 -8.85 -5.67
C ASP A 111 5.68 -7.97 -4.45
N THR A 112 6.80 -7.25 -4.47
CA THR A 112 7.05 -6.14 -3.55
C THR A 112 6.17 -4.95 -3.96
N VAL A 113 5.43 -4.40 -3.02
CA VAL A 113 4.50 -3.28 -3.27
C VAL A 113 4.91 -1.98 -2.58
N VAL A 114 5.73 -2.07 -1.51
CA VAL A 114 6.28 -0.90 -0.83
C VAL A 114 7.76 -1.12 -0.52
N GLN A 115 8.56 -0.10 -0.79
CA GLN A 115 9.96 -0.03 -0.36
C GLN A 115 10.17 1.18 0.54
N ASN A 116 11.10 1.06 1.48
CA ASN A 116 11.60 2.17 2.31
C ASN A 116 10.52 2.82 3.18
N SER A 117 9.62 2.02 3.75
CA SER A 117 8.50 2.55 4.53
C SER A 117 8.86 2.98 5.96
N ASP A 118 10.10 2.78 6.40
CA ASP A 118 10.48 3.14 7.77
C ASP A 118 11.43 4.33 7.80
N VAL A 119 11.38 5.05 8.92
CA VAL A 119 12.29 6.16 9.23
C VAL A 119 12.81 6.00 10.66
N PHE A 120 13.95 6.59 10.94
CA PHE A 120 14.40 6.81 12.31
C PHE A 120 13.72 8.08 12.87
N LEU A 121 13.05 7.96 13.99
CA LEU A 121 12.61 9.10 14.80
C LEU A 121 13.51 9.21 16.02
N VAL A 122 14.24 10.31 16.13
CA VAL A 122 15.27 10.53 17.14
C VAL A 122 14.83 11.61 18.12
N LYS A 123 14.85 11.30 19.41
CA LYS A 123 14.56 12.22 20.50
C LYS A 123 15.85 12.74 21.14
N ASN A 124 16.80 11.85 21.41
CA ASN A 124 18.07 12.15 22.08
C ASN A 124 19.26 11.99 21.12
N GLU A 125 20.15 12.97 21.08
CA GLU A 125 21.31 12.93 20.17
C GLU A 125 22.33 11.84 20.51
N ASN A 126 22.46 11.50 21.81
CA ASN A 126 23.34 10.41 22.26
C ASN A 126 22.57 9.09 22.26
N ILE A 127 22.49 8.45 21.10
CA ILE A 127 21.66 7.27 20.86
C ILE A 127 22.37 6.02 21.42
N LYS A 128 21.85 5.48 22.52
CA LYS A 128 22.30 4.24 23.15
C LYS A 128 21.31 3.08 22.97
N LYS A 129 20.04 3.41 22.82
CA LYS A 129 18.95 2.41 22.64
C LYS A 129 18.04 2.85 21.51
N VAL A 130 17.76 1.93 20.58
CA VAL A 130 16.82 2.18 19.47
C VAL A 130 15.70 1.16 19.55
N GLY A 131 14.46 1.64 19.64
CA GLY A 131 13.26 0.81 19.58
C GLY A 131 13.01 0.28 18.17
N VAL A 132 12.76 -1.01 18.03
CA VAL A 132 12.44 -1.66 16.76
C VAL A 132 11.18 -2.50 16.93
N THR A 133 10.45 -2.71 15.83
CA THR A 133 9.28 -3.59 15.84
C THR A 133 9.76 -5.04 16.04
N GLN A 134 9.19 -5.74 17.01
CA GLN A 134 9.53 -7.15 17.28
C GLN A 134 9.30 -8.00 16.02
N ASN A 135 10.18 -8.97 15.80
CA ASN A 135 10.18 -9.87 14.64
C ASN A 135 10.47 -9.19 13.28
N ARG A 136 10.93 -7.95 13.27
CA ARG A 136 11.41 -7.26 12.06
C ARG A 136 12.94 -7.21 12.04
N ASN A 137 13.56 -8.28 11.59
CA ASN A 137 15.03 -8.43 11.58
C ASN A 137 15.71 -7.34 10.72
N TYR A 138 15.06 -6.91 9.62
CA TYR A 138 15.65 -5.86 8.81
C TYR A 138 15.78 -4.53 9.58
N GLN A 139 14.87 -4.22 10.51
CA GLN A 139 15.00 -3.03 11.36
C GLN A 139 16.21 -3.15 12.31
N ILE A 140 16.46 -4.35 12.84
CA ILE A 140 17.67 -4.63 13.64
C ILE A 140 18.91 -4.35 12.80
N ASN A 141 18.92 -4.81 11.54
CA ASN A 141 20.04 -4.59 10.63
C ASN A 141 20.26 -3.09 10.33
N LEU A 142 19.16 -2.33 10.16
CA LEU A 142 19.22 -0.87 9.99
C LEU A 142 19.86 -0.18 11.21
N VAL A 143 19.48 -0.59 12.42
CA VAL A 143 20.08 -0.03 13.64
C VAL A 143 21.58 -0.31 13.67
N LYS A 144 21.99 -1.53 13.39
CA LYS A 144 23.43 -1.91 13.34
C LYS A 144 24.20 -1.12 12.28
N GLU A 145 23.57 -0.85 11.14
CA GLU A 145 24.20 -0.10 10.04
C GLU A 145 24.39 1.40 10.38
N TYR A 146 23.37 2.00 11.03
CA TYR A 146 23.37 3.47 11.27
C TYR A 146 23.80 3.87 12.68
N TYR A 147 23.65 2.99 13.67
CA TYR A 147 23.92 3.25 15.08
C TYR A 147 24.64 2.04 15.70
N GLU A 148 25.81 1.70 15.17
CA GLU A 148 26.58 0.49 15.49
C GLU A 148 26.73 0.19 17.00
N SER A 149 26.85 1.24 17.82
CA SER A 149 27.03 1.09 19.28
C SER A 149 25.69 1.06 20.05
N ALA A 150 24.56 1.27 19.37
CA ALA A 150 23.27 1.29 20.05
C ALA A 150 22.70 -0.12 20.22
N LYS A 151 21.99 -0.30 21.32
CA LYS A 151 21.27 -1.56 21.61
C LYS A 151 19.86 -1.49 20.99
N GLU A 152 19.47 -2.50 20.22
CA GLU A 152 18.12 -2.66 19.71
C GLU A 152 17.18 -3.16 20.83
N VAL A 153 16.02 -2.51 20.97
CA VAL A 153 15.02 -2.88 21.97
C VAL A 153 13.71 -3.19 21.27
N PRO A 154 13.26 -4.45 21.23
CA PRO A 154 12.05 -4.81 20.50
C PRO A 154 10.77 -4.43 21.25
N PHE A 155 9.80 -3.88 20.53
CA PHE A 155 8.46 -3.52 20.99
C PHE A 155 7.41 -4.01 19.99
N ILE A 156 6.18 -4.14 20.45
CA ILE A 156 5.05 -4.19 19.50
C ILE A 156 5.00 -2.84 18.77
N SER A 157 4.57 -2.84 17.52
CA SER A 157 4.57 -1.65 16.67
C SER A 157 3.87 -0.46 17.35
N GLY A 158 2.68 -0.65 17.89
CA GLY A 158 1.92 0.39 18.58
C GLY A 158 2.56 0.91 19.87
N GLY A 159 3.57 0.23 20.40
CA GLY A 159 4.27 0.65 21.64
C GLY A 159 5.49 1.53 21.40
N LEU A 160 5.94 1.66 20.14
CA LEU A 160 7.19 2.37 19.82
C LEU A 160 7.17 3.85 20.20
N ALA A 161 6.11 4.57 19.82
CA ALA A 161 5.97 5.99 20.12
C ALA A 161 5.97 6.23 21.64
N TYR A 162 5.23 5.41 22.38
CA TYR A 162 5.21 5.48 23.86
C TYR A 162 6.59 5.19 24.47
N ALA A 163 7.31 4.21 23.94
CA ALA A 163 8.67 3.90 24.42
C ALA A 163 9.63 5.08 24.24
N LEU A 164 9.51 5.79 23.12
CA LEU A 164 10.30 7.00 22.87
C LEU A 164 9.89 8.15 23.81
N GLU A 165 8.59 8.41 23.93
CA GLU A 165 8.07 9.47 24.80
C GLU A 165 8.47 9.28 26.26
N SER A 166 8.41 8.03 26.74
CA SER A 166 8.72 7.68 28.14
C SER A 166 10.22 7.45 28.40
N ASP A 167 11.09 7.85 27.46
CA ASP A 167 12.56 7.75 27.58
C ASP A 167 13.08 6.32 27.80
N LYS A 168 12.35 5.32 27.37
CA LYS A 168 12.81 3.92 27.41
C LYS A 168 13.86 3.66 26.32
N VAL A 169 13.78 4.42 25.23
CA VAL A 169 14.73 4.42 24.11
C VAL A 169 15.02 5.86 23.67
N ASP A 170 16.12 6.07 22.97
CA ASP A 170 16.59 7.38 22.50
C ASP A 170 16.09 7.69 21.08
N ALA A 171 15.81 6.63 20.32
CA ALA A 171 15.30 6.68 18.96
C ALA A 171 14.43 5.45 18.69
N ILE A 172 13.63 5.49 17.64
CA ILE A 172 12.85 4.35 17.16
C ILE A 172 12.93 4.22 15.64
N VAL A 173 12.74 3.01 15.13
CA VAL A 173 12.47 2.75 13.71
C VAL A 173 10.95 2.60 13.58
N ILE A 174 10.32 3.47 12.82
CA ILE A 174 8.86 3.56 12.77
C ILE A 174 8.38 3.82 11.33
N ASP A 175 7.17 3.37 11.03
CA ASP A 175 6.53 3.57 9.74
C ASP A 175 6.43 5.07 9.37
N SER A 176 6.73 5.37 8.10
CA SER A 176 6.84 6.74 7.58
C SER A 176 5.52 7.51 7.61
N ILE A 177 4.38 6.83 7.58
CA ILE A 177 3.08 7.52 7.72
C ILE A 177 2.78 7.76 9.20
N LYS A 178 3.00 6.77 10.05
CA LYS A 178 2.76 6.90 11.50
C LYS A 178 3.64 7.98 12.15
N VAL A 179 4.85 8.21 11.63
CA VAL A 179 5.75 9.23 12.19
C VAL A 179 5.30 10.67 11.91
N LEU A 180 4.39 10.89 10.95
CA LEU A 180 3.98 12.24 10.54
C LEU A 180 3.38 13.05 11.69
N SER A 181 2.65 12.39 12.59
CA SER A 181 2.04 13.03 13.76
C SER A 181 2.97 13.13 14.99
N LEU A 182 4.19 12.59 14.90
CA LEU A 182 5.10 12.53 16.05
C LEU A 182 6.17 13.64 16.01
N ASN A 183 6.54 14.11 17.19
CA ASN A 183 7.60 15.12 17.36
C ASN A 183 8.97 14.45 17.46
N GLY A 184 9.99 15.08 16.88
CA GLY A 184 11.36 14.61 16.90
C GLY A 184 12.05 14.78 15.56
N LYS A 185 13.36 14.54 15.53
CA LYS A 185 14.15 14.60 14.30
C LYS A 185 13.93 13.29 13.50
N LYS A 186 13.62 13.42 12.24
CA LYS A 186 13.28 12.28 11.36
C LYS A 186 14.39 12.09 10.32
N PHE A 187 14.85 10.87 10.15
CA PHE A 187 15.93 10.53 9.22
C PHE A 187 15.55 9.30 8.38
N SER A 188 15.90 9.35 7.09
CA SER A 188 15.72 8.21 6.19
C SER A 188 16.51 6.98 6.68
N THR A 189 15.90 5.81 6.54
CA THR A 189 16.60 4.53 6.69
C THR A 189 17.14 4.03 5.34
N ALA A 190 16.81 4.70 4.24
CA ALA A 190 17.12 4.29 2.87
C ALA A 190 18.11 5.25 2.19
N ILE A 191 19.22 5.55 2.86
CA ILE A 191 20.23 6.48 2.34
C ILE A 191 21.09 5.81 1.27
N ASN A 192 21.52 4.60 1.51
CA ASN A 192 22.51 3.91 0.65
C ASN A 192 21.91 2.88 -0.30
N LYS A 193 20.75 2.34 0.03
CA LYS A 193 20.10 1.27 -0.74
C LYS A 193 18.60 1.24 -0.45
N ASP A 194 17.85 0.74 -1.41
CA ASP A 194 16.43 0.41 -1.21
C ASP A 194 16.29 -0.93 -0.51
N TYR A 195 15.22 -1.09 0.25
CA TYR A 195 14.86 -2.37 0.84
C TYR A 195 13.34 -2.57 0.81
N ASP A 196 12.95 -3.81 0.57
CA ASP A 196 11.55 -4.18 0.48
C ASP A 196 10.95 -4.26 1.88
N THR A 197 9.87 -3.52 2.10
CA THR A 197 9.19 -3.51 3.40
C THR A 197 7.89 -4.30 3.35
N TYR A 198 7.05 -4.06 2.36
CA TYR A 198 5.79 -4.78 2.24
C TYR A 198 5.67 -5.47 0.89
N VAL A 199 5.04 -6.64 0.94
CA VAL A 199 4.73 -7.46 -0.25
C VAL A 199 3.24 -7.80 -0.26
N MET A 200 2.72 -8.10 -1.43
CA MET A 200 1.36 -8.60 -1.59
C MET A 200 1.37 -10.12 -1.55
N VAL A 201 0.51 -10.68 -0.69
CA VAL A 201 0.26 -12.13 -0.59
C VAL A 201 -1.15 -12.39 -1.11
N VAL A 202 -1.31 -13.47 -1.88
CA VAL A 202 -2.61 -13.83 -2.46
C VAL A 202 -2.85 -15.35 -2.35
N ASN A 203 -4.12 -15.72 -2.15
CA ASN A 203 -4.56 -17.11 -2.28
C ASN A 203 -4.44 -17.54 -3.75
N LYS A 204 -3.77 -18.66 -4.02
CA LYS A 204 -3.51 -19.14 -5.38
C LYS A 204 -4.78 -19.41 -6.19
N SER A 205 -5.85 -19.87 -5.53
CA SER A 205 -7.14 -20.09 -6.22
C SER A 205 -7.79 -18.75 -6.58
N PHE A 206 -7.75 -17.77 -5.69
CA PHE A 206 -8.26 -16.43 -5.96
C PHE A 206 -7.48 -15.74 -7.09
N LYS A 207 -6.17 -15.99 -7.19
CA LYS A 207 -5.33 -15.44 -8.25
C LYS A 207 -5.83 -15.80 -9.66
N GLN A 208 -6.58 -16.91 -9.82
CA GLN A 208 -7.16 -17.32 -11.09
C GLN A 208 -8.50 -16.61 -11.39
N ASN A 209 -9.00 -15.82 -10.45
CA ASN A 209 -10.29 -15.12 -10.59
C ASN A 209 -10.10 -13.83 -11.43
N LYS A 210 -11.11 -13.50 -12.23
CA LYS A 210 -11.16 -12.23 -13.00
C LYS A 210 -11.07 -11.00 -12.06
N LEU A 211 -11.60 -11.11 -10.84
CA LEU A 211 -11.51 -10.04 -9.83
C LEU A 211 -10.06 -9.70 -9.48
N TYR A 212 -9.20 -10.70 -9.37
CA TYR A 212 -7.77 -10.47 -9.12
C TYR A 212 -7.14 -9.65 -10.25
N THR A 213 -7.39 -10.02 -11.50
CA THR A 213 -6.85 -9.28 -12.65
C THR A 213 -7.33 -7.83 -12.65
N GLN A 214 -8.61 -7.61 -12.35
CA GLN A 214 -9.18 -6.27 -12.25
C GLN A 214 -8.53 -5.49 -11.11
N PHE A 215 -8.37 -6.11 -9.95
CA PHE A 215 -7.70 -5.49 -8.79
C PHE A 215 -6.28 -5.03 -9.14
N ILE A 216 -5.46 -5.90 -9.75
CA ILE A 216 -4.07 -5.56 -10.13
C ILE A 216 -4.05 -4.36 -11.07
N LYS A 217 -4.97 -4.32 -12.04
CA LYS A 217 -5.09 -3.18 -12.96
C LYS A 217 -5.37 -1.88 -12.20
N LEU A 218 -6.36 -1.91 -11.28
CA LEU A 218 -6.76 -0.74 -10.50
C LEU A 218 -5.65 -0.32 -9.52
N TYR A 219 -5.01 -1.28 -8.88
CA TYR A 219 -3.86 -1.04 -7.99
C TYR A 219 -2.74 -0.31 -8.74
N ASN A 220 -2.34 -0.85 -9.89
CA ASN A 220 -1.26 -0.27 -10.70
C ASN A 220 -1.62 1.13 -11.22
N GLN A 221 -2.88 1.35 -11.58
CA GLN A 221 -3.36 2.67 -11.97
C GLN A 221 -3.28 3.66 -10.80
N SER A 222 -3.69 3.24 -9.61
CA SER A 222 -3.62 4.07 -8.39
C SER A 222 -2.18 4.47 -8.05
N VAL A 223 -1.26 3.51 -8.10
CA VAL A 223 0.17 3.77 -7.89
C VAL A 223 0.68 4.80 -8.92
N LYS A 224 0.29 4.65 -10.18
CA LYS A 224 0.71 5.57 -11.25
C LYS A 224 0.18 6.99 -11.02
N GLU A 225 -1.06 7.13 -10.58
CA GLU A 225 -1.68 8.44 -10.33
C GLU A 225 -1.02 9.16 -9.16
N LEU A 226 -0.67 8.40 -8.12
CA LEU A 226 0.00 8.93 -6.95
C LEU A 226 1.47 9.33 -7.20
N ASN A 227 1.97 9.20 -8.44
CA ASN A 227 3.21 9.87 -8.87
C ASN A 227 3.03 11.40 -9.02
N ASP A 228 1.79 11.91 -9.10
CA ASP A 228 1.54 13.34 -8.99
C ASP A 228 1.77 13.78 -7.54
N GLU A 229 2.77 14.62 -7.32
CA GLU A 229 3.21 15.05 -5.98
C GLU A 229 2.09 15.74 -5.18
N ASN A 230 1.27 16.56 -5.85
CA ASN A 230 0.19 17.30 -5.19
C ASN A 230 -0.94 16.36 -4.78
N LEU A 231 -1.30 15.44 -5.66
CA LEU A 231 -2.30 14.43 -5.36
C LEU A 231 -1.82 13.52 -4.23
N PHE A 232 -0.58 13.05 -4.32
CA PHE A 232 0.01 12.17 -3.30
C PHE A 232 -0.04 12.84 -1.91
N LYS A 233 0.46 14.09 -1.81
CA LYS A 233 0.45 14.83 -0.54
C LYS A 233 -0.97 14.96 0.01
N LYS A 234 -1.92 15.38 -0.82
CA LYS A 234 -3.34 15.56 -0.44
C LYS A 234 -3.96 14.27 0.11
N GLU A 235 -3.76 13.17 -0.59
CA GLU A 235 -4.34 11.88 -0.18
C GLU A 235 -3.61 11.31 1.05
N LEU A 236 -2.31 11.57 1.18
CA LEU A 236 -1.53 11.21 2.37
C LEU A 236 -2.03 11.96 3.61
N GLU A 237 -2.32 13.25 3.49
CA GLU A 237 -2.88 14.06 4.59
C GLU A 237 -4.23 13.51 5.05
N LYS A 238 -5.08 13.09 4.11
CA LYS A 238 -6.36 12.45 4.43
C LYS A 238 -6.15 11.13 5.19
N TYR A 239 -5.29 10.26 4.66
CA TYR A 239 -5.04 8.93 5.21
C TYR A 239 -4.43 9.01 6.61
N ALA A 240 -3.46 9.90 6.79
CA ALA A 240 -2.76 10.09 8.06
C ALA A 240 -3.56 10.94 9.07
N ASP A 241 -4.70 11.49 8.65
CA ASP A 241 -5.51 12.44 9.43
C ASP A 241 -4.64 13.55 10.04
N THR A 242 -3.75 14.12 9.21
CA THR A 242 -2.82 15.15 9.68
C THR A 242 -2.42 16.09 8.54
N GLU A 243 -2.31 17.38 8.86
CA GLU A 243 -1.82 18.38 7.91
C GLU A 243 -0.28 18.32 7.85
N ILE A 244 0.26 18.23 6.63
CA ILE A 244 1.72 18.12 6.42
C ILE A 244 2.25 19.50 5.98
N SER A 245 3.01 20.18 6.85
CA SER A 245 3.64 21.45 6.53
C SER A 245 4.62 21.30 5.35
N LYS A 246 4.96 22.42 4.71
CA LYS A 246 5.98 22.43 3.62
C LYS A 246 7.31 21.85 4.08
N GLU A 247 7.70 22.15 5.30
CA GLU A 247 8.96 21.68 5.89
C GLU A 247 8.94 20.15 6.03
N VAL A 248 7.91 19.62 6.69
CA VAL A 248 7.73 18.17 6.89
C VAL A 248 7.62 17.45 5.53
N TRP A 249 6.91 18.05 4.56
CA TRP A 249 6.82 17.50 3.22
C TRP A 249 8.18 17.43 2.54
N GLY A 250 9.00 18.49 2.68
CA GLY A 250 10.36 18.51 2.16
C GLY A 250 11.24 17.40 2.74
N GLU A 251 11.08 17.12 4.03
CA GLU A 251 11.78 16.00 4.69
C GLU A 251 11.23 14.63 4.24
N PHE A 252 9.91 14.49 4.19
CA PHE A 252 9.24 13.25 3.77
C PHE A 252 9.76 12.77 2.41
N LYS A 253 9.90 13.67 1.45
CA LYS A 253 10.42 13.34 0.11
C LYS A 253 11.83 12.74 0.14
N LYS A 254 12.63 13.10 1.13
CA LYS A 254 14.01 12.57 1.29
C LYS A 254 14.03 11.15 1.86
N TRP A 255 12.91 10.67 2.42
CA TRP A 255 12.87 9.32 3.00
C TRP A 255 12.83 8.21 1.93
N ASN A 256 12.60 8.59 0.69
CA ASN A 256 12.63 7.70 -0.47
C ASN A 256 11.59 6.57 -0.40
N LEU A 257 10.44 6.84 0.26
CA LEU A 257 9.31 5.90 0.26
C LEU A 257 8.84 5.67 -1.19
N LYS A 258 8.64 4.41 -1.54
CA LYS A 258 8.21 4.02 -2.90
C LYS A 258 7.02 3.06 -2.83
N PHE A 259 5.99 3.36 -3.60
CA PHE A 259 4.92 2.44 -3.92
C PHE A 259 5.19 1.88 -5.31
N LEU A 260 5.15 0.55 -5.43
CA LEU A 260 5.55 -0.13 -6.66
C LEU A 260 4.35 -0.75 -7.36
N GLN A 261 4.34 -0.68 -8.69
CA GLN A 261 3.38 -1.41 -9.49
C GLN A 261 3.71 -2.90 -9.47
N ILE A 262 2.68 -3.72 -9.44
CA ILE A 262 2.81 -5.17 -9.49
C ILE A 262 3.07 -5.57 -10.95
N GLN A 263 4.14 -6.31 -11.17
CA GLN A 263 4.50 -6.81 -12.49
C GLN A 263 3.72 -8.11 -12.79
N LYS A 264 3.30 -8.30 -14.04
CA LYS A 264 2.58 -9.50 -14.48
C LYS A 264 3.53 -10.68 -14.65
#